data_87b0961c6cdb1031e764c0c250c7a141
#
_entry.id   87b0961c6cdb1031e764c0c250c7a141
#
_cell.length_a   1.000
_cell.length_b   1.000
_cell.length_c   1.000
_cell.angle_alpha   90.00
_cell.angle_beta   90.00
_cell.angle_gamma   90.00
#
_symmetry.space_group_name_H-M   'P 1'
#
loop_
_entity.id
_entity.type
_entity.pdbx_description
1 polymer ?
#
loop_
_entity_poly.entity_id
_entity_poly.type
_entity_poly.pdbx_seq_one_letter_code
_entity_poly.pdbx_strand_id
1 'polypeptide(L)'
;MLNAFLRARSLVSLTLFVFLLFLISASYADDDSETVSNNEPLVLESDVKLPTGLWPTVEHELPEEAPEEAPSMALTPPPPLDPPPLKQLSLMLDWYISPQHAALIVAKQRGLFAAQGLELDVLTPADPSIAIKLLAAGEVDLALTRQPLLHLHAHDGASVTRIGTLVETPLNAVIVAGNAPPNDTPHQLADLHYGFSTREGRDVLIEQLLPNSVRQIDDFTPPESVHFDAASALREGRVDAIADGFFHTLPQQLAADGVITHTVRYHDIDMPRHDGLILLANSDAMSRRAATWSRVLIALEEASNWIIENPEAAWSLLISAHPILDNSVNERAWGDLLRRIAISPAALDARRYAAFESYLRESGITETVLPVSRLAVNPHTLIDKSRE
;
A
#
# COMPACT_ATOMS: atom_id res chain seq x y z
N MET A 1 -12.07 -37.04 -48.33
CA MET A 1 -13.43 -37.17 -47.76
C MET A 1 -13.36 -37.22 -46.22
N LEU A 2 -12.77 -36.23 -45.55
CA LEU A 2 -12.66 -36.21 -44.08
C LEU A 2 -12.95 -34.84 -43.44
N ASN A 3 -13.55 -33.90 -44.16
CA ASN A 3 -13.80 -32.54 -43.65
C ASN A 3 -15.29 -32.17 -43.55
N ALA A 4 -16.23 -33.14 -43.67
CA ALA A 4 -17.66 -32.88 -43.61
C ALA A 4 -18.34 -33.32 -42.31
N PHE A 5 -17.64 -33.97 -41.36
CA PHE A 5 -18.24 -34.54 -40.13
C PHE A 5 -18.07 -33.69 -38.87
N LEU A 6 -17.35 -32.57 -38.93
CA LEU A 6 -17.05 -31.73 -37.74
C LEU A 6 -17.90 -30.46 -37.61
N ARG A 7 -18.84 -30.22 -38.56
CA ARG A 7 -19.70 -29.01 -38.48
C ARG A 7 -21.15 -29.25 -38.00
N ALA A 8 -21.54 -30.48 -37.71
CA ALA A 8 -22.90 -30.83 -37.31
C ALA A 8 -23.14 -30.97 -35.79
N ARG A 9 -22.12 -30.84 -34.96
CA ARG A 9 -22.25 -31.01 -33.50
C ARG A 9 -22.30 -29.72 -32.68
N SER A 10 -22.20 -28.56 -33.30
CA SER A 10 -22.17 -27.26 -32.61
C SER A 10 -23.50 -26.51 -32.57
N LEU A 11 -24.55 -27.00 -33.26
CA LEU A 11 -25.84 -26.29 -33.36
C LEU A 11 -26.96 -26.87 -32.49
N VAL A 12 -26.78 -28.02 -31.86
CA VAL A 12 -27.80 -28.66 -31.01
C VAL A 12 -27.65 -28.32 -29.51
N SER A 13 -26.51 -27.79 -29.10
CA SER A 13 -26.26 -27.43 -27.69
C SER A 13 -26.74 -26.03 -27.30
N LEU A 14 -27.05 -25.16 -28.25
CA LEU A 14 -27.44 -23.77 -27.98
C LEU A 14 -28.96 -23.57 -27.83
N THR A 15 -29.79 -24.51 -28.24
CA THR A 15 -31.25 -24.39 -28.14
C THR A 15 -31.86 -24.99 -26.88
N LEU A 16 -31.10 -25.75 -26.09
CA LEU A 16 -31.59 -26.35 -24.84
C LEU A 16 -31.37 -25.45 -23.61
N PHE A 17 -30.59 -24.39 -23.70
CA PHE A 17 -30.26 -23.50 -22.56
C PHE A 17 -31.21 -22.28 -22.45
N VAL A 18 -32.00 -22.00 -23.47
CA VAL A 18 -32.93 -20.85 -23.47
C VAL A 18 -34.32 -21.25 -22.94
N PHE A 19 -34.65 -22.54 -22.80
CA PHE A 19 -35.97 -23.00 -22.34
C PHE A 19 -36.08 -23.28 -20.84
N LEU A 20 -34.95 -23.15 -20.07
CA LEU A 20 -34.96 -23.41 -18.62
C LEU A 20 -35.04 -22.14 -17.77
N LEU A 21 -35.13 -20.96 -18.37
CA LEU A 21 -35.16 -19.66 -17.67
C LEU A 21 -36.56 -19.03 -17.59
N PHE A 22 -37.63 -19.75 -17.97
CA PHE A 22 -39.02 -19.19 -18.01
C PHE A 22 -40.00 -19.86 -17.04
N LEU A 23 -39.56 -20.67 -16.05
CA LEU A 23 -40.44 -21.38 -15.12
C LEU A 23 -40.21 -21.12 -13.64
N ILE A 24 -39.56 -20.00 -13.27
CA ILE A 24 -39.53 -19.57 -11.88
C ILE A 24 -39.96 -18.09 -11.79
N SER A 25 -41.29 -17.88 -11.98
CA SER A 25 -41.95 -16.67 -11.55
C SER A 25 -43.45 -16.91 -11.43
N ALA A 26 -43.86 -17.56 -10.35
CA ALA A 26 -45.19 -17.46 -9.78
C ALA A 26 -45.22 -18.23 -8.44
N SER A 27 -45.05 -17.55 -7.34
CA SER A 27 -45.65 -17.80 -6.01
C SER A 27 -44.95 -17.02 -4.95
N TYR A 28 -45.43 -15.85 -4.67
CA TYR A 28 -45.54 -15.31 -3.32
C TYR A 28 -46.64 -14.25 -3.36
N ALA A 29 -47.80 -14.65 -2.89
CA ALA A 29 -48.90 -13.77 -2.54
C ALA A 29 -48.97 -13.69 -1.02
N ASP A 30 -49.13 -12.47 -0.56
CA ASP A 30 -49.81 -12.02 0.68
C ASP A 30 -49.49 -12.73 1.97
N ASP A 31 -48.85 -11.96 2.88
CA ASP A 31 -49.26 -11.96 4.30
C ASP A 31 -49.18 -10.49 4.78
N ASP A 32 -50.39 -9.93 4.98
CA ASP A 32 -50.64 -8.66 5.63
C ASP A 32 -50.37 -8.79 7.13
N SER A 33 -49.37 -8.06 7.62
CA SER A 33 -49.33 -7.70 9.03
C SER A 33 -49.05 -6.22 9.19
N GLU A 34 -50.12 -5.46 9.35
CA GLU A 34 -50.12 -4.09 9.83
C GLU A 34 -49.36 -4.01 11.19
N THR A 35 -48.21 -3.35 11.18
CA THR A 35 -47.68 -2.76 12.42
C THR A 35 -47.87 -1.25 12.34
N VAL A 36 -48.93 -0.80 12.98
CA VAL A 36 -49.19 0.59 13.26
C VAL A 36 -48.09 1.11 14.17
N SER A 37 -47.22 1.94 13.64
CA SER A 37 -46.27 2.74 14.40
C SER A 37 -46.99 3.99 14.88
N ASN A 38 -47.52 3.99 16.09
CA ASN A 38 -48.00 5.18 16.77
C ASN A 38 -46.80 6.01 17.23
N ASN A 39 -46.40 6.97 16.39
CA ASN A 39 -45.56 8.11 16.80
C ASN A 39 -46.51 9.23 17.30
N GLU A 40 -47.06 9.11 18.49
CA GLU A 40 -47.60 10.27 19.18
C GLU A 40 -46.44 11.02 19.86
N PRO A 41 -46.37 12.36 19.70
CA PRO A 41 -45.38 13.14 20.42
C PRO A 41 -45.72 13.14 21.93
N LEU A 42 -44.75 12.78 22.77
CA LEU A 42 -44.83 12.89 24.21
C LEU A 42 -45.05 14.36 24.60
N VAL A 43 -46.31 14.71 24.94
CA VAL A 43 -46.64 16.00 25.55
C VAL A 43 -46.32 15.83 27.04
N LEU A 44 -45.24 16.46 27.49
CA LEU A 44 -44.93 16.63 28.90
C LEU A 44 -45.88 17.72 29.47
N GLU A 45 -46.96 17.30 30.09
CA GLU A 45 -47.75 18.19 30.95
C GLU A 45 -46.92 18.48 32.22
N SER A 46 -46.38 19.67 32.30
CA SER A 46 -45.77 20.17 33.53
C SER A 46 -46.83 20.87 34.39
N ASP A 47 -47.33 20.19 35.38
CA ASP A 47 -48.17 20.79 36.44
C ASP A 47 -47.35 21.70 37.37
N VAL A 48 -46.77 22.75 36.85
CA VAL A 48 -46.17 23.81 37.66
C VAL A 48 -47.18 24.95 37.80
N LYS A 49 -47.95 24.93 38.90
CA LYS A 49 -48.76 26.09 39.30
C LYS A 49 -47.84 27.18 39.84
N LEU A 50 -47.62 28.22 39.05
CA LEU A 50 -46.95 29.42 39.50
C LEU A 50 -47.93 30.23 40.42
N PRO A 51 -47.45 30.77 41.56
CA PRO A 51 -48.30 31.60 42.42
C PRO A 51 -48.67 32.91 41.73
N THR A 52 -49.96 33.15 41.55
CA THR A 52 -50.52 34.42 41.06
C THR A 52 -50.36 35.47 42.17
N GLY A 53 -49.56 36.49 41.94
CA GLY A 53 -49.52 37.64 42.84
C GLY A 53 -48.20 38.39 42.99
N LEU A 54 -47.22 38.13 42.13
CA LEU A 54 -45.89 38.75 42.28
C LEU A 54 -45.59 39.96 41.37
N TRP A 55 -46.53 40.41 40.54
CA TRP A 55 -46.29 41.60 39.69
C TRP A 55 -47.41 42.62 39.91
N PRO A 56 -47.07 43.91 40.18
CA PRO A 56 -48.08 44.97 40.21
C PRO A 56 -48.57 45.23 38.78
N THR A 57 -49.89 45.20 38.62
CA THR A 57 -50.59 45.62 37.41
C THR A 57 -50.43 47.11 37.24
N VAL A 58 -49.56 47.52 36.30
CA VAL A 58 -49.52 48.91 35.81
C VAL A 58 -50.34 48.94 34.52
N GLU A 59 -51.55 49.54 34.61
CA GLU A 59 -52.33 49.83 33.44
C GLU A 59 -51.62 50.99 32.70
N HIS A 60 -50.96 50.68 31.59
CA HIS A 60 -50.58 51.62 30.57
C HIS A 60 -51.54 51.48 29.40
N GLU A 61 -52.37 52.47 29.17
CA GLU A 61 -52.99 52.62 27.89
C GLU A 61 -51.89 52.91 26.85
N LEU A 62 -51.65 51.96 26.00
CA LEU A 62 -50.79 52.14 24.84
C LEU A 62 -51.62 52.75 23.71
N PRO A 63 -51.07 53.71 22.97
CA PRO A 63 -51.67 54.21 21.72
C PRO A 63 -51.79 53.09 20.72
N GLU A 64 -52.88 52.99 20.02
CA GLU A 64 -53.15 52.07 18.94
C GLU A 64 -52.24 52.41 17.75
N GLU A 65 -51.01 51.85 17.75
CA GLU A 65 -50.16 51.90 16.58
C GLU A 65 -50.58 50.77 15.59
N ALA A 66 -50.80 51.16 14.34
CA ALA A 66 -51.11 50.30 13.23
C ALA A 66 -50.04 49.19 13.13
N PRO A 67 -50.42 47.94 12.76
CA PRO A 67 -49.46 46.86 12.64
C PRO A 67 -48.43 47.20 11.58
N GLU A 68 -47.19 47.55 11.98
CA GLU A 68 -46.05 47.49 11.09
C GLU A 68 -45.86 46.02 10.70
N GLU A 69 -46.09 45.73 9.40
CA GLU A 69 -45.73 44.46 8.83
C GLU A 69 -44.23 44.24 9.08
N ALA A 70 -43.90 43.33 10.01
CA ALA A 70 -42.53 42.88 10.19
C ALA A 70 -42.01 42.36 8.86
N PRO A 71 -40.82 42.82 8.39
CA PRO A 71 -40.27 42.29 7.16
C PRO A 71 -40.09 40.81 7.34
N SER A 72 -40.85 39.99 6.58
CA SER A 72 -40.64 38.59 6.51
C SER A 72 -39.29 38.36 5.80
N MET A 73 -38.22 38.32 6.58
CA MET A 73 -36.95 37.75 6.06
C MET A 73 -37.19 36.27 5.80
N ALA A 74 -37.57 35.94 4.57
CA ALA A 74 -37.45 34.60 4.07
C ALA A 74 -35.96 34.27 4.10
N LEU A 75 -35.52 33.62 5.18
CA LEU A 75 -34.20 33.04 5.26
C LEU A 75 -34.11 31.97 4.16
N THR A 76 -33.65 32.36 2.99
CA THR A 76 -33.23 31.40 1.98
C THR A 76 -32.21 30.51 2.67
N PRO A 77 -32.40 29.17 2.76
CA PRO A 77 -31.40 28.31 3.35
C PRO A 77 -30.05 28.63 2.70
N PRO A 78 -28.96 28.73 3.49
CA PRO A 78 -27.65 29.00 2.91
C PRO A 78 -27.35 27.92 1.85
N PRO A 79 -26.70 28.29 0.73
CA PRO A 79 -26.33 27.31 -0.27
C PRO A 79 -25.54 26.19 0.40
N PRO A 80 -25.67 24.92 -0.05
CA PRO A 80 -24.88 23.81 0.47
C PRO A 80 -23.41 24.22 0.44
N LEU A 81 -22.70 23.99 1.54
CA LEU A 81 -21.26 24.23 1.60
C LEU A 81 -20.59 23.27 0.60
N ASP A 82 -19.97 23.82 -0.42
CA ASP A 82 -19.12 23.00 -1.29
C ASP A 82 -18.01 22.37 -0.45
N PRO A 83 -17.76 21.06 -0.56
CA PRO A 83 -16.66 20.44 0.15
C PRO A 83 -15.36 21.12 -0.26
N PRO A 84 -14.41 21.33 0.68
CA PRO A 84 -13.13 21.93 0.33
C PRO A 84 -12.41 21.05 -0.71
N PRO A 85 -11.69 21.67 -1.66
CA PRO A 85 -10.98 20.91 -2.69
C PRO A 85 -10.00 19.93 -2.07
N LEU A 86 -9.92 18.73 -2.63
CA LEU A 86 -8.98 17.71 -2.18
C LEU A 86 -7.54 18.17 -2.39
N LYS A 87 -6.67 17.91 -1.41
CA LYS A 87 -5.25 18.21 -1.53
C LYS A 87 -4.60 17.16 -2.43
N GLN A 88 -4.05 17.61 -3.55
CA GLN A 88 -3.33 16.77 -4.50
C GLN A 88 -1.98 16.35 -3.92
N LEU A 89 -1.64 15.08 -4.08
CA LEU A 89 -0.36 14.47 -3.72
C LEU A 89 0.08 13.53 -4.82
N SER A 90 1.38 13.49 -5.10
CA SER A 90 2.00 12.53 -5.99
C SER A 90 2.76 11.47 -5.20
N LEU A 91 2.62 10.18 -5.59
CA LEU A 91 3.34 9.05 -5.02
C LEU A 91 4.00 8.23 -6.12
N MET A 92 5.32 8.06 -6.04
CA MET A 92 6.09 7.19 -6.92
C MET A 92 6.19 5.80 -6.31
N LEU A 93 5.81 4.77 -7.10
CA LEU A 93 6.00 3.37 -6.72
C LEU A 93 7.49 2.98 -6.75
N ASP A 94 7.85 1.91 -6.05
CA ASP A 94 9.19 1.29 -6.08
C ASP A 94 9.39 0.36 -7.29
N TRP A 95 8.28 -0.14 -7.84
CA TRP A 95 8.23 -1.11 -8.92
C TRP A 95 6.99 -0.86 -9.79
N TYR A 96 6.79 -1.62 -10.86
CA TYR A 96 5.49 -1.63 -11.55
C TYR A 96 4.40 -2.16 -10.62
N ILE A 97 3.15 -1.80 -10.93
CA ILE A 97 2.00 -2.16 -10.10
C ILE A 97 1.95 -3.68 -9.85
N SER A 98 1.80 -4.07 -8.60
CA SER A 98 1.81 -5.46 -8.16
C SER A 98 1.01 -5.62 -6.85
N PRO A 99 0.69 -6.83 -6.42
CA PRO A 99 -0.09 -7.05 -5.20
C PRO A 99 0.53 -6.46 -3.92
N GLN A 100 1.84 -6.21 -3.86
CA GLN A 100 2.47 -5.55 -2.71
C GLN A 100 1.95 -4.13 -2.45
N HIS A 101 1.33 -3.51 -3.45
CA HIS A 101 0.71 -2.19 -3.37
C HIS A 101 -0.77 -2.25 -2.93
N ALA A 102 -1.25 -3.41 -2.43
CA ALA A 102 -2.66 -3.64 -2.12
C ALA A 102 -3.27 -2.56 -1.21
N ALA A 103 -2.61 -2.19 -0.11
CA ALA A 103 -3.12 -1.17 0.79
C ALA A 103 -3.35 0.19 0.09
N LEU A 104 -2.43 0.56 -0.81
CA LEU A 104 -2.52 1.78 -1.62
C LEU A 104 -3.68 1.72 -2.61
N ILE A 105 -3.80 0.60 -3.34
CA ILE A 105 -4.87 0.39 -4.34
C ILE A 105 -6.24 0.40 -3.65
N VAL A 106 -6.38 -0.35 -2.55
CA VAL A 106 -7.63 -0.42 -1.78
C VAL A 106 -8.00 0.94 -1.20
N ALA A 107 -7.04 1.66 -0.60
CA ALA A 107 -7.30 3.01 -0.08
C ALA A 107 -7.82 3.96 -1.17
N LYS A 108 -7.23 3.90 -2.36
CA LYS A 108 -7.65 4.73 -3.51
C LYS A 108 -9.04 4.31 -4.00
N GLN A 109 -9.27 3.03 -4.25
CA GLN A 109 -10.52 2.52 -4.84
C GLN A 109 -11.72 2.67 -3.90
N ARG A 110 -11.50 2.59 -2.58
CA ARG A 110 -12.54 2.78 -1.58
C ARG A 110 -12.74 4.26 -1.19
N GLY A 111 -12.01 5.18 -1.80
CA GLY A 111 -12.13 6.61 -1.50
C GLY A 111 -11.59 7.01 -0.12
N LEU A 112 -10.74 6.18 0.52
CA LEU A 112 -10.24 6.44 1.87
C LEU A 112 -9.33 7.67 1.92
N PHE A 113 -8.57 7.94 0.85
CA PHE A 113 -7.81 9.18 0.73
C PHE A 113 -8.73 10.39 0.61
N ALA A 114 -9.80 10.28 -0.21
CA ALA A 114 -10.77 11.36 -0.36
C ALA A 114 -11.50 11.66 0.96
N ALA A 115 -11.84 10.64 1.75
CA ALA A 115 -12.39 10.79 3.10
C ALA A 115 -11.43 11.56 4.05
N GLN A 116 -10.13 11.52 3.78
CA GLN A 116 -9.10 12.30 4.49
C GLN A 116 -8.82 13.66 3.83
N GLY A 117 -9.62 14.08 2.84
CA GLY A 117 -9.41 15.33 2.10
C GLY A 117 -8.18 15.31 1.19
N LEU A 118 -7.78 14.15 0.70
CA LEU A 118 -6.61 13.93 -0.14
C LEU A 118 -7.00 13.30 -1.47
N GLU A 119 -6.30 13.68 -2.53
CA GLU A 119 -6.31 12.98 -3.80
C GLU A 119 -4.88 12.55 -4.14
N LEU A 120 -4.69 11.26 -4.40
CA LEU A 120 -3.38 10.67 -4.61
C LEU A 120 -3.20 10.23 -6.07
N ASP A 121 -2.23 10.86 -6.74
CA ASP A 121 -1.75 10.43 -8.05
C ASP A 121 -0.61 9.43 -7.88
N VAL A 122 -0.79 8.22 -8.43
CA VAL A 122 0.15 7.11 -8.29
C VAL A 122 0.92 6.93 -9.59
N LEU A 123 2.23 7.13 -9.51
CA LEU A 123 3.16 7.10 -10.62
C LEU A 123 3.95 5.80 -10.64
N THR A 124 4.09 5.19 -11.81
CA THR A 124 4.92 3.99 -12.01
C THR A 124 6.34 4.41 -12.42
N PRO A 125 7.40 3.85 -11.80
CA PRO A 125 8.76 4.23 -12.11
C PRO A 125 9.21 3.69 -13.48
N ALA A 126 10.00 4.50 -14.19
CA ALA A 126 10.67 4.06 -15.43
C ALA A 126 11.91 3.19 -15.14
N ASP A 127 12.46 3.28 -13.93
CA ASP A 127 13.60 2.52 -13.44
C ASP A 127 13.44 2.27 -11.94
N PRO A 128 13.82 1.10 -11.38
CA PRO A 128 13.61 0.78 -9.97
C PRO A 128 14.41 1.66 -9.01
N SER A 129 15.41 2.44 -9.50
CA SER A 129 16.20 3.36 -8.67
C SER A 129 15.68 4.79 -8.63
N ILE A 130 14.61 5.13 -9.37
CA ILE A 130 14.23 6.54 -9.58
C ILE A 130 13.40 7.13 -8.42
N ALA A 131 12.61 6.29 -7.71
CA ALA A 131 11.62 6.77 -6.75
C ALA A 131 12.22 7.66 -5.64
N ILE A 132 13.30 7.21 -5.00
CA ILE A 132 13.96 7.98 -3.93
C ILE A 132 14.61 9.26 -4.48
N LYS A 133 15.16 9.22 -5.69
CA LYS A 133 15.81 10.37 -6.33
C LYS A 133 14.80 11.49 -6.61
N LEU A 134 13.62 11.14 -7.16
CA LEU A 134 12.54 12.09 -7.40
C LEU A 134 11.98 12.68 -6.10
N LEU A 135 11.83 11.85 -5.06
CA LEU A 135 11.42 12.32 -3.74
C LEU A 135 12.43 13.29 -3.13
N ALA A 136 13.71 12.96 -3.17
CA ALA A 136 14.78 13.81 -2.65
C ALA A 136 14.86 15.15 -3.40
N ALA A 137 14.62 15.13 -4.72
CA ALA A 137 14.55 16.34 -5.56
C ALA A 137 13.27 17.16 -5.35
N GLY A 138 12.26 16.62 -4.66
CA GLY A 138 10.96 17.28 -4.46
C GLY A 138 10.02 17.23 -5.66
N GLU A 139 10.32 16.38 -6.66
CA GLU A 139 9.50 16.16 -7.86
C GLU A 139 8.25 15.32 -7.58
N VAL A 140 8.25 14.55 -6.49
CA VAL A 140 7.10 13.82 -5.97
C VAL A 140 6.97 14.05 -4.46
N ASP A 141 5.75 13.92 -3.94
CA ASP A 141 5.45 14.15 -2.53
C ASP A 141 5.82 12.97 -1.64
N LEU A 142 5.65 11.76 -2.18
CA LEU A 142 5.84 10.48 -1.51
C LEU A 142 6.53 9.50 -2.45
N ALA A 143 7.24 8.53 -1.88
CA ALA A 143 7.80 7.42 -2.64
C ALA A 143 7.70 6.13 -1.84
N LEU A 144 7.46 5.01 -2.53
CA LEU A 144 7.64 3.68 -1.98
C LEU A 144 9.06 3.21 -2.24
N THR A 145 9.60 2.43 -1.30
CA THR A 145 10.92 1.81 -1.42
C THR A 145 11.08 0.69 -0.40
N ARG A 146 12.27 0.06 -0.40
CA ARG A 146 12.68 -0.94 0.60
C ARG A 146 13.56 -0.30 1.66
N GLN A 147 13.52 -0.83 2.90
CA GLN A 147 14.28 -0.25 4.01
C GLN A 147 15.79 -0.17 3.73
N PRO A 148 16.49 -1.18 3.16
CA PRO A 148 17.93 -1.07 2.85
C PRO A 148 18.27 0.12 1.94
N LEU A 149 17.43 0.41 0.95
CA LEU A 149 17.63 1.54 0.04
C LEU A 149 17.51 2.89 0.76
N LEU A 150 16.59 3.02 1.72
CA LEU A 150 16.52 4.21 2.56
C LEU A 150 17.83 4.47 3.28
N HIS A 151 18.42 3.44 3.91
CA HIS A 151 19.69 3.56 4.63
C HIS A 151 20.81 4.05 3.68
N LEU A 152 21.00 3.38 2.55
CA LEU A 152 22.03 3.76 1.57
C LEU A 152 21.88 5.22 1.10
N HIS A 153 20.65 5.64 0.73
CA HIS A 153 20.42 7.00 0.29
C HIS A 153 20.54 8.04 1.42
N ALA A 154 20.20 7.68 2.64
CA ALA A 154 20.37 8.56 3.79
C ALA A 154 21.87 8.80 4.09
N HIS A 155 22.73 7.78 3.94
CA HIS A 155 24.19 7.90 4.01
C HIS A 155 24.76 8.76 2.88
N ASP A 156 24.17 8.70 1.68
CA ASP A 156 24.52 9.61 0.57
C ASP A 156 24.01 11.06 0.79
N GLY A 157 23.35 11.35 1.93
CA GLY A 157 22.87 12.69 2.25
C GLY A 157 21.49 13.05 1.65
N ALA A 158 20.76 12.10 1.06
CA ALA A 158 19.43 12.39 0.51
C ALA A 158 18.44 12.82 1.60
N SER A 159 17.67 13.88 1.36
CA SER A 159 16.65 14.40 2.28
C SER A 159 15.38 13.53 2.28
N VAL A 160 15.48 12.27 2.72
CA VAL A 160 14.38 11.32 2.77
C VAL A 160 14.26 10.67 4.15
N THR A 161 13.04 10.33 4.54
CA THR A 161 12.78 9.64 5.82
C THR A 161 11.53 8.76 5.70
N ARG A 162 11.53 7.62 6.39
CA ARG A 162 10.38 6.72 6.48
C ARG A 162 9.29 7.36 7.33
N ILE A 163 8.07 7.36 6.81
CA ILE A 163 6.86 7.77 7.54
C ILE A 163 5.91 6.60 7.80
N GLY A 164 5.98 5.53 7.01
CA GLY A 164 5.08 4.38 7.12
C GLY A 164 5.68 3.09 6.58
N THR A 165 5.10 1.96 6.97
CA THR A 165 5.40 0.62 6.42
C THR A 165 4.13 0.03 5.84
N LEU A 166 4.19 -0.52 4.62
CA LEU A 166 3.08 -1.20 3.95
C LEU A 166 3.24 -2.73 4.04
N VAL A 167 4.49 -3.21 3.99
CA VAL A 167 4.83 -4.64 4.09
C VAL A 167 5.91 -4.82 5.15
N GLU A 168 5.62 -5.57 6.22
CA GLU A 168 6.44 -5.64 7.43
C GLU A 168 7.74 -6.44 7.29
N THR A 169 7.85 -7.27 6.26
CA THR A 169 9.04 -8.12 6.03
C THR A 169 9.39 -8.12 4.55
N PRO A 170 10.68 -8.26 4.20
CA PRO A 170 11.10 -8.26 2.82
C PRO A 170 10.37 -9.29 1.96
N LEU A 171 10.05 -8.90 0.74
CA LEU A 171 9.57 -9.78 -0.32
C LEU A 171 10.70 -10.21 -1.27
N ASN A 172 11.91 -9.76 -0.99
CA ASN A 172 13.11 -10.02 -1.77
C ASN A 172 13.94 -11.14 -1.14
N ALA A 173 14.68 -11.82 -1.99
CA ALA A 173 15.60 -12.90 -1.64
C ALA A 173 16.63 -13.06 -2.75
N VAL A 174 17.67 -13.83 -2.52
CA VAL A 174 18.54 -14.32 -3.57
C VAL A 174 17.83 -15.46 -4.30
N ILE A 175 17.65 -15.32 -5.62
CA ILE A 175 17.03 -16.33 -6.48
C ILE A 175 18.11 -16.91 -7.38
N VAL A 176 18.42 -18.19 -7.19
CA VAL A 176 19.45 -18.93 -7.91
C VAL A 176 18.80 -19.85 -8.94
N ALA A 177 19.22 -19.80 -10.20
CA ALA A 177 18.81 -20.72 -11.24
C ALA A 177 19.64 -22.01 -11.17
N GLY A 178 19.01 -23.17 -11.42
CA GLY A 178 19.70 -24.45 -11.48
C GLY A 178 18.94 -25.61 -10.87
N ASN A 179 19.44 -26.84 -11.14
CA ASN A 179 18.81 -28.07 -10.73
C ASN A 179 19.18 -28.52 -9.29
N ALA A 180 20.26 -28.02 -8.75
CA ALA A 180 20.68 -28.32 -7.38
C ALA A 180 20.53 -27.09 -6.51
N PRO A 181 19.92 -27.22 -5.30
CA PRO A 181 19.96 -26.13 -4.35
C PRO A 181 21.44 -25.84 -4.05
N PRO A 182 21.82 -24.56 -3.92
CA PRO A 182 23.11 -24.25 -3.34
C PRO A 182 23.10 -24.94 -1.96
N ASN A 183 23.98 -25.94 -1.79
CA ASN A 183 24.18 -26.50 -0.45
C ASN A 183 24.58 -25.30 0.40
N ASP A 184 24.02 -25.14 1.60
CA ASP A 184 24.12 -24.00 2.51
C ASP A 184 25.56 -23.51 2.84
N THR A 185 26.48 -23.68 1.92
CA THR A 185 27.86 -23.21 2.07
C THR A 185 28.02 -21.85 1.38
N PRO A 186 28.47 -20.83 2.12
CA PRO A 186 28.80 -19.52 1.56
C PRO A 186 29.69 -19.56 0.30
N HIS A 187 30.55 -20.59 0.18
CA HIS A 187 31.44 -20.76 -0.97
C HIS A 187 30.71 -21.00 -2.30
N GLN A 188 29.60 -21.75 -2.29
CA GLN A 188 28.85 -21.99 -3.54
C GLN A 188 28.09 -20.79 -4.04
N LEU A 189 27.67 -19.91 -3.12
CA LEU A 189 27.05 -18.64 -3.49
C LEU A 189 28.10 -17.66 -4.02
N ALA A 190 29.36 -17.77 -3.58
CA ALA A 190 30.43 -16.86 -4.02
C ALA A 190 30.89 -17.09 -5.48
N ASP A 191 30.65 -18.28 -6.04
CA ASP A 191 31.07 -18.63 -7.41
C ASP A 191 30.02 -18.27 -8.48
N LEU A 192 28.88 -17.70 -8.10
CA LEU A 192 27.78 -17.37 -9.01
C LEU A 192 28.00 -16.00 -9.69
N HIS A 193 27.59 -15.90 -10.95
CA HIS A 193 27.45 -14.63 -11.63
C HIS A 193 26.11 -13.98 -11.24
N TYR A 194 26.17 -12.84 -10.56
CA TYR A 194 25.00 -12.15 -10.01
C TYR A 194 24.44 -11.08 -10.91
N GLY A 195 23.10 -11.07 -11.03
CA GLY A 195 22.33 -9.91 -11.43
C GLY A 195 21.71 -9.18 -10.21
N PHE A 196 21.46 -7.90 -10.37
CA PHE A 196 20.75 -7.07 -9.38
C PHE A 196 19.83 -6.06 -10.05
N SER A 197 18.71 -5.76 -9.41
CA SER A 197 17.76 -4.75 -9.90
C SER A 197 17.99 -3.38 -9.27
N THR A 198 18.50 -3.32 -8.05
CA THR A 198 18.68 -2.09 -7.27
C THR A 198 20.00 -2.08 -6.52
N ARG A 199 20.34 -0.92 -5.93
CA ARG A 199 21.50 -0.79 -5.04
C ARG A 199 21.48 -1.73 -3.85
N GLU A 200 20.31 -2.15 -3.36
CA GLU A 200 20.21 -3.15 -2.31
C GLU A 200 20.91 -4.45 -2.73
N GLY A 201 20.58 -4.95 -3.94
CA GLY A 201 21.24 -6.13 -4.48
C GLY A 201 22.74 -5.95 -4.63
N ARG A 202 23.18 -4.81 -5.23
CA ARG A 202 24.58 -4.55 -5.50
C ARG A 202 25.40 -4.23 -4.24
N ASP A 203 24.96 -3.25 -3.44
CA ASP A 203 25.80 -2.63 -2.41
C ASP A 203 25.63 -3.30 -1.03
N VAL A 204 24.58 -4.10 -0.83
CA VAL A 204 24.33 -4.81 0.43
C VAL A 204 24.49 -6.32 0.26
N LEU A 205 23.72 -6.92 -0.66
CA LEU A 205 23.66 -8.37 -0.77
C LEU A 205 24.89 -8.97 -1.44
N ILE A 206 25.29 -8.45 -2.59
CA ILE A 206 26.47 -8.96 -3.31
C ILE A 206 27.75 -8.69 -2.51
N GLU A 207 27.82 -7.55 -1.82
CA GLU A 207 28.92 -7.25 -0.90
C GLU A 207 29.05 -8.30 0.21
N GLN A 208 27.91 -8.76 0.75
CA GLN A 208 27.87 -9.79 1.78
C GLN A 208 28.16 -11.20 1.22
N LEU A 209 27.68 -11.50 0.02
CA LEU A 209 27.81 -12.84 -0.60
C LEU A 209 29.17 -13.06 -1.25
N LEU A 210 29.82 -12.00 -1.76
CA LEU A 210 31.10 -12.06 -2.44
C LEU A 210 32.24 -11.49 -1.58
N PRO A 211 33.00 -12.33 -0.85
CA PRO A 211 34.16 -11.86 -0.10
C PRO A 211 35.14 -11.08 -0.97
N ASN A 212 35.86 -10.13 -0.38
CA ASN A 212 36.86 -9.32 -1.09
C ASN A 212 37.91 -10.18 -1.83
N SER A 213 38.24 -11.37 -1.29
CA SER A 213 39.16 -12.31 -1.91
C SER A 213 38.66 -12.83 -3.26
N VAL A 214 37.36 -13.05 -3.42
CA VAL A 214 36.75 -13.51 -4.68
C VAL A 214 36.78 -12.38 -5.72
N ARG A 215 36.51 -11.16 -5.30
CA ARG A 215 36.48 -9.98 -6.20
C ARG A 215 37.87 -9.55 -6.71
N GLN A 216 38.94 -10.06 -6.13
CA GLN A 216 40.33 -9.78 -6.52
C GLN A 216 40.94 -10.84 -7.47
N ILE A 217 40.13 -11.83 -7.91
CA ILE A 217 40.57 -12.84 -8.87
C ILE A 217 40.58 -12.22 -10.27
N ASP A 218 41.62 -12.52 -11.06
CA ASP A 218 41.81 -11.95 -12.42
C ASP A 218 40.64 -12.23 -13.38
N ASP A 219 39.90 -13.30 -13.20
CA ASP A 219 38.73 -13.70 -14.01
C ASP A 219 37.37 -13.36 -13.36
N PHE A 220 37.34 -12.44 -12.38
CA PHE A 220 36.10 -12.04 -11.73
C PHE A 220 35.12 -11.37 -12.70
N THR A 221 33.91 -11.95 -12.86
CA THR A 221 32.84 -11.36 -13.65
C THR A 221 32.03 -10.39 -12.79
N PRO A 222 32.02 -9.07 -13.10
CA PRO A 222 31.26 -8.11 -12.33
C PRO A 222 29.76 -8.39 -12.36
N PRO A 223 29.01 -8.12 -11.26
CA PRO A 223 27.57 -8.25 -11.23
C PRO A 223 26.89 -7.38 -12.30
N GLU A 224 25.82 -7.91 -12.93
CA GLU A 224 25.07 -7.24 -13.99
C GLU A 224 23.85 -6.49 -13.44
N SER A 225 23.64 -5.23 -13.86
CA SER A 225 22.39 -4.52 -13.58
C SER A 225 21.30 -5.00 -14.52
N VAL A 226 20.28 -5.66 -13.99
CA VAL A 226 19.17 -6.22 -14.76
C VAL A 226 17.89 -5.37 -14.70
N HIS A 227 17.87 -4.31 -13.88
CA HIS A 227 16.70 -3.44 -13.70
C HIS A 227 15.41 -4.25 -13.49
N PHE A 228 14.44 -4.16 -14.43
CA PHE A 228 13.19 -4.92 -14.39
C PHE A 228 13.29 -6.30 -15.08
N ASP A 229 14.42 -6.66 -15.67
CA ASP A 229 14.59 -7.81 -16.56
C ASP A 229 15.18 -9.07 -15.89
N ALA A 230 14.98 -9.21 -14.58
CA ALA A 230 15.51 -10.32 -13.80
C ALA A 230 15.09 -11.70 -14.33
N ALA A 231 13.83 -11.85 -14.76
CA ALA A 231 13.33 -13.12 -15.30
C ALA A 231 14.01 -13.52 -16.61
N SER A 232 14.20 -12.57 -17.56
CA SER A 232 14.89 -12.84 -18.80
C SER A 232 16.37 -13.12 -18.57
N ALA A 233 17.03 -12.38 -17.67
CA ALA A 233 18.42 -12.57 -17.35
C ALA A 233 18.73 -13.99 -16.86
N LEU A 234 17.89 -14.53 -15.96
CA LEU A 234 18.01 -15.93 -15.48
C LEU A 234 17.63 -16.95 -16.56
N ARG A 235 16.56 -16.72 -17.31
CA ARG A 235 16.09 -17.62 -18.36
C ARG A 235 17.10 -17.78 -19.51
N GLU A 236 17.76 -16.70 -19.86
CA GLU A 236 18.77 -16.65 -20.93
C GLU A 236 20.17 -17.08 -20.48
N GLY A 237 20.35 -17.31 -19.17
CA GLY A 237 21.63 -17.68 -18.58
C GLY A 237 22.65 -16.55 -18.64
N ARG A 238 22.23 -15.30 -18.68
CA ARG A 238 23.13 -14.13 -18.59
C ARG A 238 23.72 -14.01 -17.18
N VAL A 239 22.93 -14.41 -16.19
CA VAL A 239 23.32 -14.48 -14.77
C VAL A 239 22.86 -15.81 -14.18
N ASP A 240 23.55 -16.26 -13.12
CA ASP A 240 23.22 -17.49 -12.40
C ASP A 240 22.24 -17.23 -11.25
N ALA A 241 22.27 -16.01 -10.70
CA ALA A 241 21.45 -15.61 -9.57
C ALA A 241 21.05 -14.14 -9.64
N ILE A 242 19.88 -13.82 -9.07
CA ILE A 242 19.43 -12.43 -8.80
C ILE A 242 19.51 -12.19 -7.30
N ALA A 243 20.28 -11.18 -6.89
CA ALA A 243 20.52 -10.90 -5.48
C ALA A 243 19.29 -10.36 -4.76
N ASP A 244 18.48 -9.52 -5.42
CA ASP A 244 17.33 -8.83 -4.86
C ASP A 244 16.00 -9.19 -5.56
N GLY A 245 15.86 -10.46 -6.00
CA GLY A 245 14.67 -10.96 -6.68
C GLY A 245 13.45 -11.09 -5.78
N PHE A 246 12.26 -10.85 -6.32
CA PHE A 246 11.00 -11.07 -5.60
C PHE A 246 10.69 -12.57 -5.47
N PHE A 247 10.87 -13.14 -4.29
CA PHE A 247 10.71 -14.59 -4.07
C PHE A 247 9.27 -15.09 -4.23
N HIS A 248 8.28 -14.25 -4.07
CA HIS A 248 6.87 -14.61 -4.17
C HIS A 248 6.34 -14.63 -5.60
N THR A 249 7.07 -14.06 -6.57
CA THR A 249 6.67 -13.98 -7.98
C THR A 249 7.71 -14.52 -8.94
N LEU A 250 9.00 -14.13 -8.84
CA LEU A 250 10.05 -14.47 -9.80
C LEU A 250 10.25 -15.99 -9.99
N PRO A 251 10.31 -16.84 -8.94
CA PRO A 251 10.43 -18.28 -9.13
C PRO A 251 9.24 -18.88 -9.87
N GLN A 252 8.04 -18.36 -9.67
CA GLN A 252 6.84 -18.86 -10.32
C GLN A 252 6.76 -18.43 -11.79
N GLN A 253 7.24 -17.22 -12.13
CA GLN A 253 7.39 -16.78 -13.51
C GLN A 253 8.36 -17.68 -14.27
N LEU A 254 9.53 -17.95 -13.68
CA LEU A 254 10.56 -18.80 -14.25
C LEU A 254 10.13 -20.26 -14.39
N ALA A 255 9.38 -20.78 -13.41
CA ALA A 255 8.84 -22.15 -13.48
C ALA A 255 7.86 -22.33 -14.64
N ALA A 256 7.09 -21.27 -15.02
CA ALA A 256 6.23 -21.30 -16.20
C ALA A 256 7.02 -21.42 -17.50
N ASP A 257 8.27 -20.95 -17.53
CA ASP A 257 9.22 -21.05 -18.64
C ASP A 257 10.13 -22.29 -18.54
N GLY A 258 9.88 -23.18 -17.54
CA GLY A 258 10.66 -24.42 -17.32
C GLY A 258 12.02 -24.22 -16.63
N VAL A 259 12.28 -23.03 -16.09
CA VAL A 259 13.51 -22.73 -15.33
C VAL A 259 13.30 -23.10 -13.86
N ILE A 260 14.13 -24.00 -13.35
CA ILE A 260 14.16 -24.40 -11.93
C ILE A 260 14.95 -23.35 -11.17
N THR A 261 14.43 -22.92 -10.02
CA THR A 261 15.09 -21.93 -9.16
C THR A 261 15.06 -22.33 -7.71
N HIS A 262 16.04 -21.86 -6.95
CA HIS A 262 16.13 -21.96 -5.50
C HIS A 262 16.14 -20.59 -4.86
N THR A 263 15.48 -20.46 -3.71
CA THR A 263 15.36 -19.18 -2.99
C THR A 263 16.18 -19.25 -1.71
N VAL A 264 17.15 -18.36 -1.56
CA VAL A 264 17.92 -18.14 -0.33
C VAL A 264 17.38 -16.88 0.33
N ARG A 265 16.76 -17.02 1.50
CA ARG A 265 16.16 -15.89 2.22
C ARG A 265 17.25 -15.05 2.89
N TYR A 266 16.99 -13.76 3.09
CA TYR A 266 17.95 -12.85 3.71
C TYR A 266 18.36 -13.25 5.13
N HIS A 267 17.47 -13.89 5.89
CA HIS A 267 17.81 -14.39 7.22
C HIS A 267 18.75 -15.62 7.19
N ASP A 268 18.80 -16.34 6.07
CA ASP A 268 19.72 -17.49 5.89
C ASP A 268 21.17 -17.02 5.62
N ILE A 269 21.34 -15.73 5.35
CA ILE A 269 22.64 -15.05 5.12
C ILE A 269 22.91 -13.96 6.16
N ASP A 270 22.39 -14.14 7.37
CA ASP A 270 22.63 -13.30 8.55
C ASP A 270 22.21 -11.80 8.39
N MET A 271 21.38 -11.47 7.40
CA MET A 271 20.85 -10.12 7.28
C MET A 271 19.80 -9.86 8.37
N PRO A 272 19.89 -8.74 9.12
CA PRO A 272 18.94 -8.43 10.17
C PRO A 272 17.52 -8.29 9.65
N ARG A 273 16.54 -8.62 10.51
CA ARG A 273 15.14 -8.38 10.21
C ARG A 273 14.90 -6.89 9.97
N HIS A 274 14.29 -6.55 8.84
CA HIS A 274 13.97 -5.19 8.42
C HIS A 274 12.60 -5.12 7.74
N ASP A 275 12.09 -3.90 7.54
CA ASP A 275 10.82 -3.69 6.86
C ASP A 275 10.97 -3.97 5.35
N GLY A 276 9.91 -4.52 4.74
CA GLY A 276 9.88 -4.79 3.31
C GLY A 276 9.61 -3.54 2.50
N LEU A 277 8.33 -3.19 2.33
CA LEU A 277 7.91 -2.01 1.58
C LEU A 277 7.57 -0.88 2.54
N ILE A 278 8.27 0.25 2.42
CA ILE A 278 8.11 1.43 3.25
C ILE A 278 7.70 2.66 2.44
N LEU A 279 7.00 3.57 3.09
CA LEU A 279 6.59 4.86 2.54
C LEU A 279 7.54 5.96 3.05
N LEU A 280 8.12 6.69 2.10
CA LEU A 280 9.01 7.81 2.37
C LEU A 280 8.35 9.15 2.09
N ALA A 281 8.79 10.16 2.83
CA ALA A 281 8.56 11.57 2.55
C ALA A 281 9.89 12.35 2.61
N ASN A 282 9.90 13.56 2.03
CA ASN A 282 11.06 14.44 2.14
C ASN A 282 11.22 14.94 3.58
N SER A 283 12.40 14.72 4.18
CA SER A 283 12.69 15.07 5.58
C SER A 283 12.62 16.57 5.86
N ASP A 284 12.98 17.42 4.88
CA ASP A 284 13.01 18.88 5.06
C ASP A 284 11.59 19.48 5.13
N ALA A 285 10.61 18.75 4.61
CA ALA A 285 9.20 19.14 4.68
C ALA A 285 8.43 18.52 5.86
N MET A 286 9.08 17.67 6.67
CA MET A 286 8.42 16.79 7.64
C MET A 286 7.53 17.56 8.62
N SER A 287 8.06 18.55 9.32
CA SER A 287 7.31 19.30 10.34
C SER A 287 6.11 20.05 9.75
N ARG A 288 6.27 20.63 8.56
CA ARG A 288 5.22 21.39 7.89
C ARG A 288 4.09 20.52 7.34
N ARG A 289 4.38 19.27 7.01
CA ARG A 289 3.45 18.35 6.33
C ARG A 289 3.03 17.17 7.21
N ALA A 290 3.44 17.14 8.49
CA ALA A 290 3.14 16.03 9.42
C ALA A 290 1.65 15.69 9.46
N ALA A 291 0.75 16.69 9.52
CA ALA A 291 -0.69 16.48 9.49
C ALA A 291 -1.19 15.87 8.17
N THR A 292 -0.55 16.19 7.04
CA THR A 292 -0.88 15.58 5.74
C THR A 292 -0.43 14.12 5.72
N TRP A 293 0.78 13.83 6.19
CA TRP A 293 1.31 12.47 6.26
C TRP A 293 0.51 11.59 7.20
N SER A 294 0.08 12.14 8.34
CA SER A 294 -0.82 11.45 9.28
C SER A 294 -2.13 11.02 8.61
N ARG A 295 -2.75 11.87 7.79
CA ARG A 295 -3.98 11.54 7.06
C ARG A 295 -3.76 10.46 5.99
N VAL A 296 -2.60 10.48 5.30
CA VAL A 296 -2.22 9.40 4.37
C VAL A 296 -2.14 8.06 5.11
N LEU A 297 -1.50 8.05 6.28
CA LEU A 297 -1.32 6.83 7.08
C LEU A 297 -2.63 6.30 7.66
N ILE A 298 -3.55 7.18 8.07
CA ILE A 298 -4.91 6.78 8.50
C ILE A 298 -5.64 6.06 7.36
N ALA A 299 -5.61 6.59 6.13
CA ALA A 299 -6.25 5.94 4.98
C ALA A 299 -5.61 4.59 4.64
N LEU A 300 -4.29 4.46 4.76
CA LEU A 300 -3.58 3.20 4.54
C LEU A 300 -3.86 2.18 5.64
N GLU A 301 -3.97 2.59 6.90
CA GLU A 301 -4.31 1.73 8.03
C GLU A 301 -5.73 1.16 7.89
N GLU A 302 -6.70 2.00 7.54
CA GLU A 302 -8.06 1.56 7.25
C GLU A 302 -8.12 0.57 6.09
N ALA A 303 -7.35 0.82 5.02
CA ALA A 303 -7.23 -0.10 3.89
C ALA A 303 -6.61 -1.45 4.29
N SER A 304 -5.53 -1.42 5.08
CA SER A 304 -4.84 -2.63 5.55
C SER A 304 -5.75 -3.50 6.40
N ASN A 305 -6.47 -2.89 7.35
CA ASN A 305 -7.44 -3.59 8.20
C ASN A 305 -8.56 -4.22 7.35
N TRP A 306 -9.12 -3.46 6.41
CA TRP A 306 -10.16 -3.98 5.53
C TRP A 306 -9.67 -5.15 4.66
N ILE A 307 -8.43 -5.11 4.15
CA ILE A 307 -7.84 -6.20 3.37
C ILE A 307 -7.77 -7.49 4.21
N ILE A 308 -7.32 -7.38 5.45
CA ILE A 308 -7.19 -8.55 6.35
C ILE A 308 -8.56 -9.13 6.71
N GLU A 309 -9.57 -8.29 6.91
CA GLU A 309 -10.95 -8.70 7.20
C GLU A 309 -11.66 -9.27 5.96
N ASN A 310 -11.29 -8.82 4.75
CA ASN A 310 -11.98 -9.13 3.50
C ASN A 310 -11.00 -9.54 2.37
N PRO A 311 -10.17 -10.58 2.54
CA PRO A 311 -9.06 -10.87 1.62
C PRO A 311 -9.50 -11.22 0.19
N GLU A 312 -10.63 -11.90 0.02
CA GLU A 312 -11.18 -12.27 -1.28
C GLU A 312 -11.78 -11.06 -2.00
N ALA A 313 -12.50 -10.20 -1.27
CA ALA A 313 -13.04 -8.97 -1.81
C ALA A 313 -11.91 -7.99 -2.17
N ALA A 314 -10.84 -7.94 -1.37
CA ALA A 314 -9.65 -7.15 -1.65
C ALA A 314 -8.97 -7.63 -2.94
N TRP A 315 -8.77 -8.92 -3.11
CA TRP A 315 -8.23 -9.48 -4.37
C TRP A 315 -9.10 -9.11 -5.57
N SER A 316 -10.42 -9.30 -5.47
CA SER A 316 -11.36 -8.93 -6.53
C SER A 316 -11.28 -7.45 -6.90
N LEU A 317 -11.12 -6.57 -5.90
CA LEU A 317 -10.96 -5.14 -6.10
C LEU A 317 -9.64 -4.80 -6.78
N LEU A 318 -8.53 -5.47 -6.40
CA LEU A 318 -7.22 -5.28 -7.02
C LEU A 318 -7.25 -5.61 -8.51
N ILE A 319 -7.76 -6.78 -8.90
CA ILE A 319 -7.81 -7.21 -10.30
C ILE A 319 -8.82 -6.40 -11.13
N SER A 320 -9.92 -5.94 -10.51
CA SER A 320 -10.86 -5.01 -11.16
C SER A 320 -10.22 -3.65 -11.45
N ALA A 321 -9.45 -3.12 -10.50
CA ALA A 321 -8.76 -1.84 -10.64
C ALA A 321 -7.57 -1.92 -11.63
N HIS A 322 -6.87 -3.05 -11.63
CA HIS A 322 -5.68 -3.30 -12.42
C HIS A 322 -5.72 -4.71 -13.04
N PRO A 323 -6.35 -4.90 -14.20
CA PRO A 323 -6.53 -6.22 -14.82
C PRO A 323 -5.22 -6.98 -15.11
N ILE A 324 -4.09 -6.29 -15.21
CA ILE A 324 -2.77 -6.91 -15.37
C ILE A 324 -2.38 -7.78 -14.16
N LEU A 325 -3.00 -7.55 -13.00
CA LEU A 325 -2.76 -8.34 -11.79
C LEU A 325 -3.48 -9.71 -11.83
N ASP A 326 -4.48 -9.87 -12.71
CA ASP A 326 -5.27 -11.10 -12.84
C ASP A 326 -4.47 -12.18 -13.58
N ASN A 327 -3.58 -12.85 -12.83
CA ASN A 327 -2.78 -13.96 -13.33
C ASN A 327 -2.42 -14.92 -12.20
N SER A 328 -2.10 -16.16 -12.55
CA SER A 328 -1.83 -17.23 -11.59
C SER A 328 -0.59 -17.02 -10.71
N VAL A 329 0.37 -16.18 -11.13
CA VAL A 329 1.56 -15.86 -10.34
C VAL A 329 1.16 -14.95 -9.18
N ASN A 330 0.43 -13.87 -9.47
CA ASN A 330 -0.04 -12.92 -8.47
C ASN A 330 -1.07 -13.53 -7.51
N GLU A 331 -1.98 -14.38 -8.02
CA GLU A 331 -2.96 -15.09 -7.20
C GLU A 331 -2.27 -15.98 -6.16
N ARG A 332 -1.25 -16.76 -6.57
CA ARG A 332 -0.47 -17.57 -5.63
C ARG A 332 0.33 -16.74 -4.64
N ALA A 333 0.85 -15.59 -5.06
CA ALA A 333 1.60 -14.68 -4.20
C ALA A 333 0.71 -13.98 -3.16
N TRP A 334 -0.60 -13.84 -3.42
CA TRP A 334 -1.53 -13.09 -2.58
C TRP A 334 -1.56 -13.59 -1.13
N GLY A 335 -1.63 -14.91 -0.91
CA GLY A 335 -1.65 -15.49 0.44
C GLY A 335 -0.38 -15.22 1.25
N ASP A 336 0.79 -15.14 0.59
CA ASP A 336 2.06 -14.79 1.22
C ASP A 336 2.09 -13.31 1.61
N LEU A 337 1.54 -12.46 0.75
CA LEU A 337 1.49 -11.03 0.96
C LEU A 337 0.56 -10.65 2.11
N LEU A 338 -0.62 -11.25 2.20
CA LEU A 338 -1.58 -11.02 3.30
C LEU A 338 -0.95 -11.15 4.68
N ARG A 339 -0.05 -12.13 4.85
CA ARG A 339 0.66 -12.35 6.13
C ARG A 339 1.71 -11.30 6.47
N ARG A 340 1.98 -10.37 5.54
CA ARG A 340 3.06 -9.38 5.62
C ARG A 340 2.55 -7.95 5.54
N ILE A 341 1.28 -7.74 5.25
CA ILE A 341 0.66 -6.41 5.24
C ILE A 341 0.78 -5.81 6.63
N ALA A 342 1.28 -4.58 6.70
CA ALA A 342 1.36 -3.82 7.94
C ALA A 342 -0.04 -3.37 8.35
N ILE A 343 -0.53 -3.87 9.49
CA ILE A 343 -1.84 -3.49 10.03
C ILE A 343 -1.82 -2.05 10.55
N SER A 344 -0.70 -1.62 11.11
CA SER A 344 -0.48 -0.25 11.59
C SER A 344 0.69 0.40 10.86
N PRO A 345 0.47 0.96 9.66
CA PRO A 345 1.53 1.54 8.82
C PRO A 345 2.38 2.61 9.53
N ALA A 346 1.79 3.39 10.42
CA ALA A 346 2.50 4.43 11.19
C ALA A 346 3.44 3.88 12.26
N ALA A 347 3.24 2.64 12.73
CA ALA A 347 4.05 2.03 13.78
C ALA A 347 5.53 1.96 13.36
N LEU A 348 6.42 2.25 14.30
CA LEU A 348 7.88 2.27 14.09
C LEU A 348 8.57 1.38 15.11
N ASP A 349 9.18 0.30 14.66
CA ASP A 349 10.14 -0.45 15.48
C ASP A 349 11.55 0.15 15.28
N ALA A 350 11.91 1.09 16.13
CA ALA A 350 13.21 1.76 16.07
C ALA A 350 14.40 0.79 16.17
N ARG A 351 14.23 -0.37 16.81
CA ARG A 351 15.29 -1.37 16.96
C ARG A 351 15.66 -2.01 15.62
N ARG A 352 14.69 -2.20 14.70
CA ARG A 352 14.98 -2.71 13.35
C ARG A 352 15.91 -1.79 12.58
N TYR A 353 15.66 -0.48 12.66
CA TYR A 353 16.48 0.54 11.98
C TYR A 353 17.87 0.63 12.60
N ALA A 354 17.96 0.63 13.93
CA ALA A 354 19.24 0.65 14.64
C ALA A 354 20.07 -0.62 14.38
N ALA A 355 19.44 -1.80 14.38
CA ALA A 355 20.13 -3.05 14.09
C ALA A 355 20.64 -3.11 12.65
N PHE A 356 19.86 -2.58 11.69
CA PHE A 356 20.29 -2.54 10.30
C PHE A 356 21.46 -1.57 10.07
N GLU A 357 21.48 -0.41 10.74
CA GLU A 357 22.62 0.50 10.73
C GLU A 357 23.89 -0.15 11.31
N SER A 358 23.75 -0.88 12.43
CA SER A 358 24.88 -1.62 13.00
C SER A 358 25.43 -2.66 12.03
N TYR A 359 24.54 -3.39 11.38
CA TYR A 359 24.90 -4.38 10.37
C TYR A 359 25.65 -3.76 9.17
N LEU A 360 25.15 -2.64 8.62
CA LEU A 360 25.83 -1.97 7.50
C LEU A 360 27.24 -1.51 7.87
N ARG A 361 27.43 -0.98 9.06
CA ARG A 361 28.75 -0.59 9.56
C ARG A 361 29.66 -1.79 9.81
N GLU A 362 29.15 -2.85 10.45
CA GLU A 362 29.93 -4.07 10.76
C GLU A 362 30.34 -4.83 9.48
N SER A 363 29.51 -4.78 8.44
CA SER A 363 29.81 -5.32 7.11
C SER A 363 30.72 -4.41 6.27
N GLY A 364 31.09 -3.23 6.79
CA GLY A 364 31.94 -2.28 6.06
C GLY A 364 31.27 -1.55 4.89
N ILE A 365 29.93 -1.63 4.79
CA ILE A 365 29.13 -0.97 3.74
C ILE A 365 29.04 0.53 4.03
N THR A 366 28.98 0.92 5.30
CA THR A 366 28.99 2.31 5.75
C THR A 366 30.08 2.56 6.81
N GLU A 367 30.61 3.78 6.84
CA GLU A 367 31.65 4.15 7.83
C GLU A 367 31.05 4.52 9.19
N THR A 368 29.83 5.02 9.21
CA THR A 368 29.16 5.56 10.41
C THR A 368 27.79 4.94 10.61
N VAL A 369 27.17 5.20 11.75
CA VAL A 369 25.79 4.82 12.08
C VAL A 369 24.94 6.08 12.13
N LEU A 370 23.83 6.12 11.39
CA LEU A 370 22.88 7.21 11.45
C LEU A 370 21.90 7.01 12.61
N PRO A 371 21.49 8.08 13.31
CA PRO A 371 20.46 7.97 14.33
C PRO A 371 19.10 7.61 13.71
N VAL A 372 18.30 6.79 14.39
CA VAL A 372 16.99 6.36 13.90
C VAL A 372 16.08 7.54 13.53
N SER A 373 16.16 8.65 14.29
CA SER A 373 15.38 9.87 14.01
C SER A 373 15.69 10.52 12.65
N ARG A 374 16.85 10.22 12.06
CA ARG A 374 17.21 10.65 10.71
C ARG A 374 16.58 9.75 9.64
N LEU A 375 16.35 8.47 9.96
CA LEU A 375 15.89 7.43 9.06
C LEU A 375 14.38 7.27 9.06
N ALA A 376 13.75 7.34 10.24
CA ALA A 376 12.35 7.00 10.40
C ALA A 376 11.67 7.82 11.48
N VAL A 377 10.45 8.26 11.18
CA VAL A 377 9.60 9.00 12.12
C VAL A 377 8.17 8.50 12.05
N ASN A 378 7.41 8.68 13.12
CA ASN A 378 5.96 8.55 13.11
C ASN A 378 5.36 9.96 13.06
N PRO A 379 4.70 10.37 11.95
CA PRO A 379 4.14 11.71 11.81
C PRO A 379 3.11 12.10 12.87
N HIS A 380 2.38 11.13 13.44
CA HIS A 380 1.41 11.38 14.51
C HIS A 380 2.09 12.00 15.74
N THR A 381 3.28 11.54 16.11
CA THR A 381 4.02 12.07 17.27
C THR A 381 4.57 13.49 17.07
N LEU A 382 4.70 13.93 15.82
CA LEU A 382 5.13 15.30 15.51
C LEU A 382 4.01 16.32 15.67
N ILE A 383 2.76 15.92 15.44
CA ILE A 383 1.59 16.77 15.60
C ILE A 383 1.34 17.05 17.09
N ASP A 384 1.48 16.05 17.94
CA ASP A 384 1.24 16.17 19.37
C ASP A 384 2.23 17.15 20.00
N LYS A 385 3.52 17.07 19.63
CA LYS A 385 4.56 18.00 20.11
C LYS A 385 4.38 19.45 19.66
N SER A 386 3.62 19.70 18.61
CA SER A 386 3.34 21.05 18.14
C SER A 386 2.16 21.72 18.86
N ARG A 387 1.45 20.96 19.71
CA ARG A 387 0.29 21.44 20.51
C ARG A 387 0.65 21.69 21.98
N GLU A 388 1.81 21.22 22.43
CA GLU A 388 2.42 21.54 23.72
C GLU A 388 3.26 22.82 23.64
#